data_d7b308934b8ce3163dcf152d9a79ba8c
#
_entry.id   d7b308934b8ce3163dcf152d9a79ba8c
#
_cell.length_a   1.000
_cell.length_b   1.000
_cell.length_c   1.000
_cell.angle_alpha   90.00
_cell.angle_beta   90.00
_cell.angle_gamma   90.00
#
_symmetry.space_group_name_H-M   'P 1'
#
loop_
_entity.id
_entity.type
_entity.pdbx_description
1 polymer ?
#
loop_
_entity_poly.entity_id
_entity_poly.type
_entity_poly.pdbx_seq_one_letter_code
_entity_poly.pdbx_strand_id
1 'polypeptide(L)'
;MSAVLDNLREKLFRTRQTFRERLEGLFQSGRPRDAILEDLAEALISADTGASATEGIIQALKEKTRKEDPVAAVQNALREELIRILGRYPTEPAVGPAPAVIMMVGVNGGGKTTSLAKLALHFRTMGKSVLMVAADTFRAAAQEQLMIWGKKLNVPVIRGQYGADPAAVVYDALQSFKAHGHDLLLVDTAGRVHTNANLMSELEKVKRIIAREVAAAPQEILLVLDSTIGQNALVQAREFLKFTGITGIFLTKLDGTAKGGSVISIIEELRLPVKYIGMGEDAGDILPFSPRDFVNALLS
;
A
#
# COMPACT_ATOMS: atom_id res chain seq x y z
N MET A 1 4.82 21.27 -0.74
CA MET A 1 3.42 20.85 -0.42
C MET A 1 2.51 20.89 -1.65
N SER A 2 2.55 21.90 -2.50
CA SER A 2 1.75 22.02 -3.74
C SER A 2 2.03 20.90 -4.76
N ALA A 3 3.28 20.64 -5.14
CA ALA A 3 3.64 19.70 -6.21
C ALA A 3 3.24 18.23 -5.93
N VAL A 4 3.32 17.77 -4.68
CA VAL A 4 2.91 16.40 -4.28
C VAL A 4 1.39 16.26 -4.37
N LEU A 5 0.64 17.27 -3.91
CA LEU A 5 -0.81 17.29 -4.00
C LEU A 5 -1.29 17.36 -5.45
N ASP A 6 -0.63 18.13 -6.30
CA ASP A 6 -0.99 18.26 -7.70
C ASP A 6 -0.72 16.96 -8.47
N ASN A 7 0.41 16.30 -8.22
CA ASN A 7 0.70 14.96 -8.75
C ASN A 7 -0.33 13.92 -8.27
N LEU A 8 -0.66 13.93 -6.98
CA LEU A 8 -1.66 13.02 -6.41
C LEU A 8 -3.05 13.26 -7.02
N ARG A 9 -3.45 14.52 -7.22
CA ARG A 9 -4.72 14.89 -7.87
C ARG A 9 -4.78 14.43 -9.32
N GLU A 10 -3.71 14.58 -10.07
CA GLU A 10 -3.61 14.14 -11.47
C GLU A 10 -3.73 12.62 -11.57
N LYS A 11 -2.95 11.90 -10.77
CA LYS A 11 -2.93 10.43 -10.76
C LYS A 11 -4.22 9.82 -10.20
N LEU A 12 -4.90 10.49 -9.26
CA LEU A 12 -6.21 10.07 -8.72
C LEU A 12 -7.40 10.62 -9.52
N PHE A 13 -7.20 11.19 -10.70
CA PHE A 13 -8.27 11.86 -11.45
C PHE A 13 -9.53 11.02 -11.59
N ARG A 14 -9.44 9.75 -12.00
CA ARG A 14 -10.59 8.84 -12.16
C ARG A 14 -11.29 8.52 -10.84
N THR A 15 -10.50 8.20 -9.82
CA THR A 15 -10.99 7.92 -8.46
C THR A 15 -11.71 9.12 -7.88
N ARG A 16 -11.09 10.30 -8.01
CA ARG A 16 -11.61 11.57 -7.56
C ARG A 16 -12.89 11.95 -8.29
N GLN A 17 -12.90 11.88 -9.63
CA GLN A 17 -14.05 12.30 -10.43
C GLN A 17 -15.30 11.52 -10.03
N THR A 18 -15.22 10.20 -9.93
CA THR A 18 -16.35 9.35 -9.54
C THR A 18 -16.82 9.63 -8.11
N PHE A 19 -15.88 9.82 -7.17
CA PHE A 19 -16.22 10.10 -5.78
C PHE A 19 -16.81 11.51 -5.63
N ARG A 20 -16.24 12.49 -6.30
CA ARG A 20 -16.70 13.88 -6.32
C ARG A 20 -18.09 14.02 -6.96
N GLU A 21 -18.32 13.44 -8.13
CA GLU A 21 -19.61 13.49 -8.82
C GLU A 21 -20.73 12.95 -7.93
N ARG A 22 -20.46 11.94 -7.11
CA ARG A 22 -21.41 11.40 -6.14
C ARG A 22 -21.62 12.30 -4.93
N LEU A 23 -20.61 13.06 -4.52
CA LEU A 23 -20.70 13.94 -3.35
C LEU A 23 -21.17 15.36 -3.69
N GLU A 24 -20.88 15.90 -4.90
CA GLU A 24 -21.21 17.30 -5.25
C GLU A 24 -22.70 17.61 -5.14
N GLY A 25 -23.57 16.67 -5.51
CA GLY A 25 -25.04 16.82 -5.35
C GLY A 25 -25.52 16.77 -3.90
N LEU A 26 -24.75 16.13 -3.01
CA LEU A 26 -25.18 15.91 -1.61
C LEU A 26 -25.02 17.18 -0.77
N PHE A 27 -24.00 17.98 -1.06
CA PHE A 27 -23.64 19.14 -0.25
C PHE A 27 -24.20 20.46 -0.77
N GLN A 28 -25.38 20.42 -1.42
CA GLN A 28 -26.07 21.64 -1.82
C GLN A 28 -26.71 22.34 -0.62
N SER A 29 -26.71 23.70 -0.66
CA SER A 29 -27.29 24.51 0.40
C SER A 29 -28.78 24.20 0.63
N GLY A 30 -29.20 24.16 1.88
CA GLY A 30 -30.61 23.99 2.28
C GLY A 30 -31.10 22.56 2.40
N ARG A 31 -30.28 21.54 2.17
CA ARG A 31 -30.66 20.15 2.42
C ARG A 31 -30.58 19.82 3.91
N PRO A 32 -31.57 19.06 4.48
CA PRO A 32 -31.49 18.59 5.85
C PRO A 32 -30.30 17.64 6.07
N ARG A 33 -29.62 17.76 7.20
CA ARG A 33 -28.47 16.92 7.56
C ARG A 33 -28.76 15.42 7.41
N ASP A 34 -29.90 14.97 7.91
CA ASP A 34 -30.24 13.53 7.92
C ASP A 34 -30.37 12.97 6.50
N ALA A 35 -30.94 13.73 5.55
CA ALA A 35 -30.99 13.37 4.14
C ALA A 35 -29.59 13.35 3.49
N ILE A 36 -28.70 14.28 3.87
CA ILE A 36 -27.31 14.29 3.41
C ILE A 36 -26.58 13.02 3.89
N LEU A 37 -26.81 12.62 5.15
CA LEU A 37 -26.15 11.43 5.72
C LEU A 37 -26.63 10.12 5.10
N GLU A 38 -27.92 10.02 4.73
CA GLU A 38 -28.47 8.86 4.01
C GLU A 38 -27.81 8.72 2.62
N ASP A 39 -27.84 9.77 1.80
CA ASP A 39 -27.24 9.75 0.49
C ASP A 39 -25.69 9.56 0.56
N LEU A 40 -25.04 10.11 1.59
CA LEU A 40 -23.62 9.91 1.82
C LEU A 40 -23.29 8.43 2.11
N ALA A 41 -24.14 7.74 2.89
CA ALA A 41 -23.96 6.31 3.15
C ALA A 41 -24.01 5.51 1.84
N GLU A 42 -24.96 5.79 0.94
CA GLU A 42 -25.05 5.14 -0.37
C GLU A 42 -23.82 5.45 -1.24
N ALA A 43 -23.35 6.71 -1.24
CA ALA A 43 -22.18 7.12 -1.98
C ALA A 43 -20.91 6.40 -1.50
N LEU A 44 -20.71 6.28 -0.19
CA LEU A 44 -19.58 5.58 0.42
C LEU A 44 -19.60 4.07 0.10
N ILE A 45 -20.75 3.41 0.22
CA ILE A 45 -20.90 1.99 -0.14
C ILE A 45 -20.55 1.78 -1.61
N SER A 46 -21.10 2.63 -2.50
CA SER A 46 -20.85 2.51 -3.93
C SER A 46 -19.42 2.86 -4.35
N ALA A 47 -18.64 3.51 -3.47
CA ALA A 47 -17.21 3.74 -3.62
C ALA A 47 -16.34 2.59 -3.06
N ASP A 48 -16.93 1.45 -2.68
CA ASP A 48 -16.28 0.28 -2.05
C ASP A 48 -15.68 0.57 -0.64
N THR A 49 -16.23 1.53 0.10
CA THR A 49 -15.81 1.79 1.49
C THR A 49 -16.12 0.62 2.43
N GLY A 50 -17.05 -0.24 2.05
CA GLY A 50 -17.53 -1.35 2.88
C GLY A 50 -18.63 -0.92 3.87
N ALA A 51 -19.57 -1.82 4.17
CA ALA A 51 -20.75 -1.50 4.99
C ALA A 51 -20.37 -1.08 6.42
N SER A 52 -19.49 -1.83 7.08
CA SER A 52 -19.07 -1.55 8.47
C SER A 52 -18.36 -0.22 8.61
N ALA A 53 -17.41 0.10 7.69
CA ALA A 53 -16.71 1.37 7.72
C ALA A 53 -17.65 2.54 7.41
N THR A 54 -18.59 2.37 6.47
CA THR A 54 -19.63 3.37 6.16
C THR A 54 -20.51 3.65 7.37
N GLU A 55 -21.02 2.62 8.04
CA GLU A 55 -21.84 2.77 9.24
C GLU A 55 -21.08 3.54 10.34
N GLY A 56 -19.82 3.19 10.59
CA GLY A 56 -18.95 3.89 11.54
C GLY A 56 -18.75 5.36 11.19
N ILE A 57 -18.55 5.69 9.91
CA ILE A 57 -18.40 7.08 9.43
C ILE A 57 -19.73 7.84 9.67
N ILE A 58 -20.84 7.30 9.24
CA ILE A 58 -22.15 7.96 9.41
C ILE A 58 -22.48 8.18 10.88
N GLN A 59 -22.19 7.21 11.75
CA GLN A 59 -22.40 7.36 13.18
C GLN A 59 -21.51 8.48 13.78
N ALA A 60 -20.25 8.52 13.41
CA ALA A 60 -19.32 9.58 13.86
C ALA A 60 -19.79 10.97 13.39
N LEU A 61 -20.32 11.08 12.16
CA LEU A 61 -20.88 12.34 11.65
C LEU A 61 -22.12 12.77 12.43
N LYS A 62 -23.02 11.84 12.79
CA LYS A 62 -24.20 12.12 13.61
C LYS A 62 -23.83 12.67 14.99
N GLU A 63 -22.75 12.15 15.57
CA GLU A 63 -22.24 12.60 16.88
C GLU A 63 -21.53 13.97 16.82
N LYS A 64 -20.83 14.26 15.71
CA LYS A 64 -20.03 15.50 15.52
C LYS A 64 -20.84 16.67 14.98
N THR A 65 -22.04 16.43 14.42
CA THR A 65 -22.86 17.47 13.80
C THR A 65 -24.29 17.46 14.34
N ARG A 66 -24.92 18.66 14.41
CA ARG A 66 -26.33 18.85 14.81
C ARG A 66 -27.21 18.96 13.56
N LYS A 67 -28.54 18.80 13.74
CA LYS A 67 -29.49 18.89 12.63
C LYS A 67 -29.51 20.25 11.95
N GLU A 68 -29.27 21.30 12.73
CA GLU A 68 -29.25 22.70 12.32
C GLU A 68 -27.91 23.18 11.78
N ASP A 69 -26.86 22.33 11.86
CA ASP A 69 -25.51 22.72 11.38
C ASP A 69 -25.52 22.93 9.86
N PRO A 70 -24.74 23.90 9.36
CA PRO A 70 -24.64 24.12 7.93
C PRO A 70 -23.96 22.94 7.24
N VAL A 71 -24.27 22.74 5.97
CA VAL A 71 -23.71 21.66 5.13
C VAL A 71 -22.17 21.61 5.19
N ALA A 72 -21.51 22.76 5.26
CA ALA A 72 -20.05 22.83 5.40
C ALA A 72 -19.53 22.16 6.68
N ALA A 73 -20.30 22.13 7.76
CA ALA A 73 -19.92 21.41 8.99
C ALA A 73 -19.90 19.89 8.76
N VAL A 74 -20.87 19.36 8.02
CA VAL A 74 -20.90 17.92 7.65
C VAL A 74 -19.73 17.56 6.75
N GLN A 75 -19.38 18.41 5.78
CA GLN A 75 -18.21 18.21 4.91
C GLN A 75 -16.89 18.20 5.71
N ASN A 76 -16.74 19.15 6.63
CA ASN A 76 -15.55 19.20 7.47
C ASN A 76 -15.47 17.99 8.40
N ALA A 77 -16.59 17.60 9.03
CA ALA A 77 -16.65 16.41 9.87
C ALA A 77 -16.31 15.13 9.08
N LEU A 78 -16.81 15.00 7.84
CA LEU A 78 -16.43 13.88 6.96
C LEU A 78 -14.92 13.88 6.68
N ARG A 79 -14.35 15.03 6.31
CA ARG A 79 -12.92 15.16 6.04
C ARG A 79 -12.09 14.73 7.25
N GLU A 80 -12.42 15.24 8.43
CA GLU A 80 -11.71 14.91 9.67
C GLU A 80 -11.84 13.42 10.01
N GLU A 81 -13.02 12.84 9.83
CA GLU A 81 -13.26 11.43 10.12
C GLU A 81 -12.48 10.52 9.16
N LEU A 82 -12.43 10.83 7.87
CA LEU A 82 -11.62 10.11 6.90
C LEU A 82 -10.14 10.19 7.23
N ILE A 83 -9.63 11.39 7.58
CA ILE A 83 -8.23 11.56 8.01
C ILE A 83 -7.95 10.74 9.27
N ARG A 84 -8.86 10.72 10.24
CA ARG A 84 -8.74 9.93 11.48
C ARG A 84 -8.66 8.44 11.21
N ILE A 85 -9.53 7.92 10.34
CA ILE A 85 -9.54 6.50 9.97
C ILE A 85 -8.25 6.12 9.26
N LEU A 86 -7.88 6.87 8.22
CA LEU A 86 -6.70 6.59 7.40
C LEU A 86 -5.38 6.76 8.16
N GLY A 87 -5.35 7.63 9.17
CA GLY A 87 -4.21 7.87 10.04
C GLY A 87 -4.23 7.10 11.36
N ARG A 88 -5.10 6.12 11.52
CA ARG A 88 -5.21 5.33 12.77
C ARG A 88 -3.93 4.58 13.13
N TYR A 89 -3.17 4.16 12.12
CA TYR A 89 -1.92 3.43 12.28
C TYR A 89 -0.75 4.24 11.71
N PRO A 90 0.48 4.10 12.27
CA PRO A 90 1.65 4.83 11.78
C PRO A 90 1.93 4.54 10.30
N THR A 91 1.90 5.56 9.46
CA THR A 91 2.11 5.43 8.01
C THR A 91 3.59 5.52 7.62
N GLU A 92 4.45 6.06 8.48
CA GLU A 92 5.87 6.12 8.24
C GLU A 92 6.46 4.71 8.18
N PRO A 93 7.35 4.45 7.21
CA PRO A 93 8.08 3.19 7.16
C PRO A 93 8.98 3.04 8.41
N ALA A 94 9.01 1.86 9.00
CA ALA A 94 9.90 1.55 10.11
C ALA A 94 11.36 1.30 9.66
N VAL A 95 11.81 2.02 8.64
CA VAL A 95 13.17 1.96 8.12
C VAL A 95 13.99 3.00 8.88
N GLY A 96 14.57 2.56 9.98
CA GLY A 96 15.44 3.37 10.82
C GLY A 96 16.84 3.60 10.20
N PRO A 97 17.84 3.92 11.04
CA PRO A 97 19.23 3.93 10.60
C PRO A 97 19.60 2.55 10.05
N ALA A 98 20.44 2.54 9.02
CA ALA A 98 20.93 1.33 8.38
C ALA A 98 21.63 0.37 9.38
N PRO A 99 21.68 -0.94 9.07
CA PRO A 99 21.08 -1.63 7.91
C PRO A 99 19.62 -2.03 8.12
N ALA A 100 18.82 -1.99 7.04
CA ALA A 100 17.41 -2.36 7.06
C ALA A 100 17.05 -3.35 5.95
N VAL A 101 16.01 -4.17 6.18
CA VAL A 101 15.47 -5.12 5.19
C VAL A 101 13.97 -4.90 5.06
N ILE A 102 13.52 -4.74 3.81
CA ILE A 102 12.09 -4.72 3.46
C ILE A 102 11.77 -5.96 2.63
N MET A 103 10.79 -6.72 3.05
CA MET A 103 10.29 -7.90 2.35
C MET A 103 8.94 -7.58 1.70
N MET A 104 8.83 -7.79 0.37
CA MET A 104 7.57 -7.62 -0.37
C MET A 104 6.82 -8.93 -0.46
N VAL A 105 5.56 -8.95 -0.06
CA VAL A 105 4.68 -10.15 -0.14
C VAL A 105 3.38 -9.79 -0.85
N GLY A 106 2.65 -10.80 -1.34
CA GLY A 106 1.37 -10.60 -2.03
C GLY A 106 1.21 -11.51 -3.24
N VAL A 107 0.05 -11.47 -3.90
CA VAL A 107 -0.28 -12.35 -5.02
C VAL A 107 0.48 -12.01 -6.31
N ASN A 108 0.51 -12.95 -7.24
CA ASN A 108 1.04 -12.70 -8.58
C ASN A 108 0.19 -11.66 -9.32
N GLY A 109 0.85 -10.77 -10.06
CA GLY A 109 0.17 -9.68 -10.79
C GLY A 109 -0.22 -8.48 -9.95
N GLY A 110 -0.05 -8.54 -8.62
CA GLY A 110 -0.33 -7.40 -7.72
C GLY A 110 0.67 -6.26 -7.82
N GLY A 111 1.79 -6.44 -8.54
CA GLY A 111 2.78 -5.37 -8.75
C GLY A 111 4.00 -5.42 -7.84
N LYS A 112 4.30 -6.55 -7.16
CA LYS A 112 5.44 -6.68 -6.21
C LYS A 112 6.77 -6.21 -6.80
N THR A 113 7.20 -6.79 -7.92
CA THR A 113 8.48 -6.47 -8.57
C THR A 113 8.57 -5.00 -8.98
N THR A 114 7.48 -4.44 -9.53
CA THR A 114 7.42 -3.01 -9.89
C THR A 114 7.44 -2.13 -8.64
N SER A 115 6.71 -2.49 -7.59
CA SER A 115 6.69 -1.76 -6.32
C SER A 115 8.06 -1.78 -5.63
N LEU A 116 8.77 -2.90 -5.72
CA LEU A 116 10.13 -3.02 -5.21
C LEU A 116 11.10 -2.09 -5.95
N ALA A 117 10.99 -2.00 -7.29
CA ALA A 117 11.78 -1.06 -8.08
C ALA A 117 11.46 0.41 -7.74
N LYS A 118 10.18 0.73 -7.47
CA LYS A 118 9.74 2.05 -7.01
C LYS A 118 10.37 2.40 -5.65
N LEU A 119 10.36 1.47 -4.69
CA LEU A 119 11.04 1.64 -3.40
C LEU A 119 12.54 1.82 -3.57
N ALA A 120 13.18 1.05 -4.46
CA ALA A 120 14.61 1.16 -4.73
C ALA A 120 14.98 2.57 -5.22
N LEU A 121 14.21 3.14 -6.14
CA LEU A 121 14.43 4.51 -6.60
C LEU A 121 14.17 5.51 -5.46
N HIS A 122 13.06 5.37 -4.74
CA HIS A 122 12.68 6.24 -3.63
C HIS A 122 13.80 6.35 -2.58
N PHE A 123 14.31 5.22 -2.09
CA PHE A 123 15.37 5.23 -1.08
C PHE A 123 16.72 5.70 -1.63
N ARG A 124 17.02 5.42 -2.91
CA ARG A 124 18.20 5.98 -3.56
C ARG A 124 18.16 7.50 -3.64
N THR A 125 17.02 8.09 -3.97
CA THR A 125 16.88 9.57 -3.99
C THR A 125 17.05 10.19 -2.60
N MET A 126 16.85 9.39 -1.53
CA MET A 126 17.18 9.76 -0.16
C MET A 126 18.65 9.51 0.23
N GLY A 127 19.50 9.14 -0.72
CA GLY A 127 20.94 8.89 -0.50
C GLY A 127 21.27 7.52 0.07
N LYS A 128 20.31 6.58 0.13
CA LYS A 128 20.58 5.22 0.64
C LYS A 128 21.23 4.32 -0.41
N SER A 129 22.21 3.52 0.02
CA SER A 129 22.76 2.42 -0.76
C SER A 129 21.81 1.22 -0.70
N VAL A 130 21.24 0.85 -1.85
CA VAL A 130 20.18 -0.19 -1.96
C VAL A 130 20.73 -1.42 -2.69
N LEU A 131 20.41 -2.60 -2.17
CA LEU A 131 20.57 -3.90 -2.82
C LEU A 131 19.17 -4.52 -3.03
N MET A 132 18.92 -5.13 -4.20
CA MET A 132 17.71 -5.89 -4.48
C MET A 132 18.01 -7.39 -4.58
N VAL A 133 17.07 -8.24 -4.19
CA VAL A 133 17.16 -9.70 -4.37
C VAL A 133 15.89 -10.26 -5.00
N ALA A 134 16.08 -11.06 -6.08
CA ALA A 134 15.02 -11.75 -6.80
C ALA A 134 14.78 -13.13 -6.17
N ALA A 135 13.95 -13.18 -5.13
CA ALA A 135 13.58 -14.43 -4.45
C ALA A 135 12.33 -15.11 -5.02
N ASP A 136 11.71 -14.60 -6.10
CA ASP A 136 10.71 -15.31 -6.91
C ASP A 136 11.42 -16.25 -7.91
N THR A 137 12.04 -17.31 -7.39
CA THR A 137 12.96 -18.18 -8.14
C THR A 137 12.25 -19.09 -9.16
N PHE A 138 10.95 -19.30 -9.00
CA PHE A 138 10.14 -20.15 -9.88
C PHE A 138 9.52 -19.39 -11.07
N ARG A 139 9.80 -18.08 -11.19
CA ARG A 139 9.33 -17.26 -12.29
C ARG A 139 10.48 -16.54 -12.98
N ALA A 140 11.01 -17.16 -14.04
CA ALA A 140 12.13 -16.60 -14.82
C ALA A 140 11.84 -15.14 -15.25
N ALA A 141 10.64 -14.85 -15.74
CA ALA A 141 10.23 -13.51 -16.16
C ALA A 141 10.24 -12.49 -15.01
N ALA A 142 9.96 -12.88 -13.77
CA ALA A 142 10.02 -11.99 -12.61
C ALA A 142 11.48 -11.63 -12.27
N GLN A 143 12.38 -12.62 -12.29
CA GLN A 143 13.81 -12.37 -12.10
C GLN A 143 14.38 -11.47 -13.20
N GLU A 144 14.05 -11.73 -14.47
CA GLU A 144 14.48 -10.90 -15.60
C GLU A 144 13.96 -9.47 -15.48
N GLN A 145 12.70 -9.30 -15.11
CA GLN A 145 12.10 -7.99 -14.87
C GLN A 145 12.85 -7.21 -13.78
N LEU A 146 13.19 -7.87 -12.67
CA LEU A 146 13.95 -7.21 -11.60
C LEU A 146 15.37 -6.85 -12.04
N MET A 147 16.03 -7.70 -12.85
CA MET A 147 17.33 -7.41 -13.43
C MET A 147 17.28 -6.18 -14.36
N ILE A 148 16.23 -6.06 -15.19
CA ILE A 148 16.02 -4.89 -16.05
C ILE A 148 15.86 -3.63 -15.21
N TRP A 149 15.07 -3.69 -14.14
CA TRP A 149 14.92 -2.58 -13.20
C TRP A 149 16.26 -2.23 -12.52
N GLY A 150 17.01 -3.22 -12.06
CA GLY A 150 18.32 -3.01 -11.46
C GLY A 150 19.26 -2.24 -12.40
N LYS A 151 19.32 -2.65 -13.66
CA LYS A 151 20.10 -1.96 -14.70
C LYS A 151 19.60 -0.54 -14.96
N LYS A 152 18.28 -0.35 -15.13
CA LYS A 152 17.65 0.97 -15.38
C LYS A 152 17.92 1.94 -14.22
N LEU A 153 17.85 1.44 -12.99
CA LEU A 153 18.00 2.23 -11.78
C LEU A 153 19.46 2.30 -11.28
N ASN A 154 20.39 1.60 -11.89
CA ASN A 154 21.77 1.42 -11.38
C ASN A 154 21.78 0.94 -9.91
N VAL A 155 20.99 -0.11 -9.61
CA VAL A 155 20.89 -0.78 -8.31
C VAL A 155 21.32 -2.23 -8.50
N PRO A 156 22.28 -2.76 -7.70
CA PRO A 156 22.70 -4.15 -7.80
C PRO A 156 21.54 -5.08 -7.44
N VAL A 157 21.47 -6.22 -8.15
CA VAL A 157 20.46 -7.26 -7.95
C VAL A 157 21.14 -8.62 -7.78
N ILE A 158 20.84 -9.30 -6.70
CA ILE A 158 21.21 -10.71 -6.49
C ILE A 158 20.04 -11.58 -6.98
N ARG A 159 20.37 -12.63 -7.74
CA ARG A 159 19.41 -13.64 -8.21
C ARG A 159 20.00 -15.03 -8.08
N GLY A 160 19.13 -16.02 -7.87
CA GLY A 160 19.50 -17.43 -7.94
C GLY A 160 19.32 -18.02 -9.35
N GLN A 161 19.69 -19.30 -9.49
CA GLN A 161 19.29 -20.09 -10.63
C GLN A 161 17.76 -20.32 -10.59
N TYR A 162 17.18 -20.61 -11.74
CA TYR A 162 15.76 -20.97 -11.82
C TYR A 162 15.47 -22.21 -10.95
N GLY A 163 14.46 -22.10 -10.09
CA GLY A 163 14.07 -23.17 -9.16
C GLY A 163 14.97 -23.33 -7.93
N ALA A 164 15.94 -22.44 -7.72
CA ALA A 164 16.74 -22.42 -6.49
C ALA A 164 15.85 -22.18 -5.26
N ASP A 165 16.29 -22.64 -4.08
CA ASP A 165 15.61 -22.33 -2.81
C ASP A 165 15.64 -20.80 -2.55
N PRO A 166 14.48 -20.12 -2.48
CA PRO A 166 14.41 -18.69 -2.22
C PRO A 166 15.17 -18.25 -0.96
N ALA A 167 15.14 -19.05 0.08
CA ALA A 167 15.84 -18.77 1.33
C ALA A 167 17.38 -18.80 1.16
N ALA A 168 17.91 -19.67 0.29
CA ALA A 168 19.33 -19.71 -0.02
C ALA A 168 19.74 -18.45 -0.80
N VAL A 169 18.95 -18.04 -1.79
CA VAL A 169 19.20 -16.81 -2.57
C VAL A 169 19.18 -15.57 -1.67
N VAL A 170 18.23 -15.50 -0.74
CA VAL A 170 18.16 -14.39 0.24
C VAL A 170 19.36 -14.44 1.19
N TYR A 171 19.81 -15.61 1.60
CA TYR A 171 21.02 -15.76 2.42
C TYR A 171 22.25 -15.20 1.71
N ASP A 172 22.46 -15.55 0.45
CA ASP A 172 23.60 -15.05 -0.36
C ASP A 172 23.51 -13.51 -0.51
N ALA A 173 22.28 -13.00 -0.72
CA ALA A 173 22.05 -11.56 -0.77
C ALA A 173 22.39 -10.85 0.55
N LEU A 174 22.07 -11.46 1.69
CA LEU A 174 22.39 -10.92 3.02
C LEU A 174 23.90 -10.93 3.28
N GLN A 175 24.63 -11.94 2.80
CA GLN A 175 26.09 -11.93 2.89
C GLN A 175 26.69 -10.79 2.05
N SER A 176 26.22 -10.61 0.80
CA SER A 176 26.62 -9.52 -0.06
C SER A 176 26.27 -8.14 0.53
N PHE A 177 25.04 -8.02 1.09
CA PHE A 177 24.53 -6.81 1.75
C PHE A 177 25.47 -6.34 2.87
N LYS A 178 25.87 -7.25 3.75
CA LYS A 178 26.81 -6.98 4.85
C LYS A 178 28.23 -6.67 4.34
N ALA A 179 28.72 -7.46 3.40
CA ALA A 179 30.08 -7.31 2.88
C ALA A 179 30.33 -5.97 2.17
N HIS A 180 29.31 -5.44 1.49
CA HIS A 180 29.41 -4.16 0.77
C HIS A 180 28.88 -2.97 1.56
N GLY A 181 28.34 -3.18 2.76
CA GLY A 181 27.83 -2.10 3.62
C GLY A 181 26.64 -1.36 3.02
N HIS A 182 25.73 -2.06 2.37
CA HIS A 182 24.50 -1.43 1.89
C HIS A 182 23.59 -1.01 3.04
N ASP A 183 22.82 0.08 2.85
CA ASP A 183 21.88 0.60 3.84
C ASP A 183 20.56 -0.16 3.85
N LEU A 184 20.12 -0.64 2.67
CA LEU A 184 18.79 -1.24 2.49
C LEU A 184 18.84 -2.46 1.58
N LEU A 185 18.29 -3.58 2.05
CA LEU A 185 17.99 -4.77 1.25
C LEU A 185 16.49 -4.83 0.95
N LEU A 186 16.14 -4.92 -0.34
CA LEU A 186 14.77 -5.09 -0.82
C LEU A 186 14.58 -6.51 -1.36
N VAL A 187 13.64 -7.26 -0.80
CA VAL A 187 13.41 -8.68 -1.11
C VAL A 187 12.11 -8.83 -1.90
N ASP A 188 12.23 -9.23 -3.19
CA ASP A 188 11.07 -9.59 -4.04
C ASP A 188 10.76 -11.08 -3.88
N THR A 189 9.59 -11.42 -3.34
CA THR A 189 9.22 -12.82 -3.06
C THR A 189 8.23 -13.36 -4.08
N ALA A 190 8.12 -14.67 -4.14
CA ALA A 190 7.07 -15.34 -4.90
C ALA A 190 5.67 -14.91 -4.41
N GLY A 191 4.69 -14.95 -5.32
CA GLY A 191 3.27 -14.75 -5.01
C GLY A 191 2.45 -15.78 -5.79
N ARG A 192 1.48 -16.42 -5.15
CA ARG A 192 0.55 -17.33 -5.85
C ARG A 192 -0.87 -16.87 -5.63
N VAL A 193 -1.73 -17.07 -6.63
CA VAL A 193 -3.15 -16.65 -6.60
C VAL A 193 -3.94 -17.41 -5.54
N HIS A 194 -3.54 -18.66 -5.31
CA HIS A 194 -4.13 -19.49 -4.26
C HIS A 194 -3.08 -19.65 -3.17
N THR A 195 -3.43 -19.28 -1.95
CA THR A 195 -2.64 -19.47 -0.74
C THR A 195 -2.31 -20.95 -0.60
N ASN A 196 -1.13 -21.32 -1.06
CA ASN A 196 -0.63 -22.67 -0.94
C ASN A 196 0.20 -22.74 0.36
N ALA A 197 -0.05 -23.72 1.21
CA ALA A 197 0.71 -23.94 2.43
C ALA A 197 2.24 -23.93 2.17
N ASN A 198 2.67 -24.40 1.00
CA ASN A 198 4.07 -24.38 0.58
C ASN A 198 4.62 -22.96 0.42
N LEU A 199 3.85 -22.02 -0.16
CA LEU A 199 4.28 -20.62 -0.29
C LEU A 199 4.43 -19.98 1.09
N MET A 200 3.47 -20.18 1.99
CA MET A 200 3.53 -19.59 3.32
C MET A 200 4.72 -20.11 4.12
N SER A 201 5.00 -21.42 4.03
CA SER A 201 6.20 -22.03 4.62
C SER A 201 7.50 -21.47 4.03
N GLU A 202 7.52 -21.20 2.71
CA GLU A 202 8.65 -20.58 2.02
C GLU A 202 8.88 -19.14 2.52
N LEU A 203 7.83 -18.32 2.61
CA LEU A 203 7.91 -16.95 3.12
C LEU A 203 8.37 -16.91 4.59
N GLU A 204 7.87 -17.81 5.43
CA GLU A 204 8.33 -17.96 6.81
C GLU A 204 9.81 -18.34 6.90
N LYS A 205 10.27 -19.25 6.01
CA LYS A 205 11.68 -19.63 5.94
C LYS A 205 12.55 -18.45 5.56
N VAL A 206 12.16 -17.67 4.54
CA VAL A 206 12.86 -16.45 4.13
C VAL A 206 12.92 -15.44 5.29
N LYS A 207 11.80 -15.16 5.94
CA LYS A 207 11.73 -14.26 7.11
C LYS A 207 12.67 -14.71 8.24
N ARG A 208 12.70 -16.02 8.53
CA ARG A 208 13.57 -16.58 9.58
C ARG A 208 15.05 -16.40 9.24
N ILE A 209 15.44 -16.59 7.98
CA ILE A 209 16.81 -16.34 7.52
C ILE A 209 17.18 -14.87 7.70
N ILE A 210 16.30 -13.95 7.26
CA ILE A 210 16.52 -12.52 7.43
C ILE A 210 16.71 -12.16 8.92
N ALA A 211 15.81 -12.60 9.79
CA ALA A 211 15.86 -12.31 11.22
C ALA A 211 17.12 -12.88 11.91
N ARG A 212 17.64 -14.00 11.43
CA ARG A 212 18.89 -14.58 11.94
C ARG A 212 20.12 -13.78 11.55
N GLU A 213 20.15 -13.26 10.33
CA GLU A 213 21.31 -12.61 9.75
C GLU A 213 21.41 -11.11 10.06
N VAL A 214 20.29 -10.44 10.26
CA VAL A 214 20.22 -9.00 10.55
C VAL A 214 19.32 -8.77 11.76
N ALA A 215 19.85 -8.17 12.82
CA ALA A 215 19.11 -7.94 14.06
C ALA A 215 17.86 -7.08 13.81
N ALA A 216 16.74 -7.45 14.40
CA ALA A 216 15.43 -6.81 14.27
C ALA A 216 14.87 -6.75 12.83
N ALA A 217 15.48 -7.45 11.87
CA ALA A 217 14.96 -7.53 10.50
C ALA A 217 13.99 -8.74 10.31
N PRO A 218 13.10 -8.69 9.32
CA PRO A 218 12.86 -7.55 8.44
C PRO A 218 12.15 -6.41 9.21
N GLN A 219 12.59 -5.18 8.99
CA GLN A 219 11.96 -4.00 9.61
C GLN A 219 10.58 -3.75 9.03
N GLU A 220 10.39 -4.10 7.74
CA GLU A 220 9.10 -4.03 7.08
C GLU A 220 8.82 -5.31 6.30
N ILE A 221 7.60 -5.80 6.44
CA ILE A 221 6.99 -6.78 5.55
C ILE A 221 5.78 -6.09 4.91
N LEU A 222 5.94 -5.66 3.65
CA LEU A 222 4.92 -4.91 2.94
C LEU A 222 4.07 -5.84 2.08
N LEU A 223 2.78 -5.86 2.37
CA LEU A 223 1.79 -6.52 1.53
C LEU A 223 1.44 -5.64 0.34
N VAL A 224 1.72 -6.11 -0.87
CA VAL A 224 1.35 -5.43 -2.10
C VAL A 224 -0.08 -5.81 -2.47
N LEU A 225 -0.97 -4.82 -2.45
CA LEU A 225 -2.38 -4.96 -2.79
C LEU A 225 -2.74 -4.14 -4.03
N ASP A 226 -3.41 -4.78 -4.96
CA ASP A 226 -4.00 -4.14 -6.13
C ASP A 226 -5.36 -3.53 -5.73
N SER A 227 -5.49 -2.21 -5.81
CA SER A 227 -6.71 -1.49 -5.43
C SER A 227 -7.90 -1.75 -6.35
N THR A 228 -7.67 -2.30 -7.54
CA THR A 228 -8.74 -2.55 -8.53
C THR A 228 -9.58 -3.78 -8.24
N ILE A 229 -9.06 -4.73 -7.44
CA ILE A 229 -9.71 -6.02 -7.17
C ILE A 229 -10.71 -5.99 -5.98
N GLY A 230 -10.90 -4.82 -5.35
CA GLY A 230 -11.91 -4.60 -4.32
C GLY A 230 -11.87 -5.63 -3.17
N GLN A 231 -13.00 -6.17 -2.77
CA GLN A 231 -13.15 -7.11 -1.65
C GLN A 231 -12.32 -8.40 -1.78
N ASN A 232 -11.99 -8.83 -3.00
CA ASN A 232 -11.12 -10.01 -3.21
C ASN A 232 -9.70 -9.77 -2.70
N ALA A 233 -9.21 -8.52 -2.73
CA ALA A 233 -7.92 -8.16 -2.14
C ALA A 233 -7.88 -8.42 -0.64
N LEU A 234 -8.98 -8.13 0.06
CA LEU A 234 -9.09 -8.33 1.51
C LEU A 234 -9.05 -9.80 1.91
N VAL A 235 -9.71 -10.67 1.14
CA VAL A 235 -9.66 -12.11 1.38
C VAL A 235 -8.23 -12.63 1.26
N GLN A 236 -7.52 -12.24 0.19
CA GLN A 236 -6.13 -12.61 -0.01
C GLN A 236 -5.22 -12.05 1.09
N ALA A 237 -5.41 -10.79 1.45
CA ALA A 237 -4.63 -10.12 2.48
C ALA A 237 -4.73 -10.83 3.85
N ARG A 238 -5.93 -11.25 4.24
CA ARG A 238 -6.16 -11.99 5.50
C ARG A 238 -5.38 -13.30 5.57
N GLU A 239 -5.21 -13.98 4.44
CA GLU A 239 -4.39 -15.21 4.40
C GLU A 239 -2.90 -14.91 4.61
N PHE A 240 -2.36 -13.90 3.94
CA PHE A 240 -0.97 -13.49 4.17
C PHE A 240 -0.72 -13.04 5.61
N LEU A 241 -1.69 -12.34 6.22
CA LEU A 241 -1.60 -11.87 7.61
C LEU A 241 -1.39 -12.98 8.62
N LYS A 242 -2.00 -14.15 8.39
CA LYS A 242 -1.89 -15.29 9.32
C LYS A 242 -0.46 -15.83 9.47
N PHE A 243 0.38 -15.67 8.44
CA PHE A 243 1.66 -16.35 8.36
C PHE A 243 2.88 -15.42 8.35
N THR A 244 2.78 -14.21 7.80
CA THR A 244 3.98 -13.43 7.49
C THR A 244 4.30 -12.30 8.49
N GLY A 245 3.34 -11.87 9.32
CA GLY A 245 3.54 -10.74 10.24
C GLY A 245 3.73 -9.41 9.48
N ILE A 246 2.80 -9.12 8.56
CA ILE A 246 2.80 -7.90 7.74
C ILE A 246 2.78 -6.68 8.65
N THR A 247 3.61 -5.67 8.31
CA THR A 247 3.75 -4.42 9.05
C THR A 247 3.05 -3.25 8.37
N GLY A 248 2.76 -3.37 7.07
CA GLY A 248 2.11 -2.33 6.30
C GLY A 248 1.74 -2.75 4.89
N ILE A 249 1.05 -1.88 4.20
CA ILE A 249 0.50 -2.11 2.86
C ILE A 249 1.20 -1.18 1.87
N PHE A 250 1.59 -1.75 0.73
CA PHE A 250 1.92 -1.02 -0.48
C PHE A 250 0.73 -1.15 -1.44
N LEU A 251 0.00 -0.07 -1.64
CA LEU A 251 -1.19 -0.05 -2.49
C LEU A 251 -0.81 0.28 -3.93
N THR A 252 -1.24 -0.53 -4.89
CA THR A 252 -0.93 -0.35 -6.33
C THR A 252 -2.16 -0.05 -7.16
N LYS A 253 -1.96 0.50 -8.36
CA LYS A 253 -2.97 0.74 -9.41
C LYS A 253 -4.12 1.64 -8.98
N LEU A 254 -3.87 2.55 -8.04
CA LEU A 254 -4.90 3.44 -7.53
C LEU A 254 -5.38 4.44 -8.61
N ASP A 255 -4.53 4.73 -9.60
CA ASP A 255 -4.82 5.53 -10.80
C ASP A 255 -5.81 4.86 -11.76
N GLY A 256 -5.92 3.54 -11.72
CA GLY A 256 -6.81 2.73 -12.57
C GLY A 256 -8.21 2.50 -12.01
N THR A 257 -8.50 2.89 -10.77
CA THR A 257 -9.77 2.59 -10.11
C THR A 257 -10.65 3.83 -9.89
N ALA A 258 -11.96 3.65 -10.04
CA ALA A 258 -12.98 4.62 -9.61
C ALA A 258 -13.39 4.43 -8.12
N LYS A 259 -12.76 3.48 -7.41
CA LYS A 259 -13.19 2.96 -6.11
C LYS A 259 -12.25 3.39 -4.98
N GLY A 260 -12.07 4.69 -4.79
CA GLY A 260 -11.16 5.26 -3.78
C GLY A 260 -11.51 4.90 -2.33
N GLY A 261 -12.76 4.53 -2.06
CA GLY A 261 -13.20 4.08 -0.74
C GLY A 261 -12.59 2.74 -0.30
N SER A 262 -12.08 1.92 -1.26
CA SER A 262 -11.42 0.65 -0.94
C SER A 262 -10.22 0.81 0.02
N VAL A 263 -9.54 1.96 -0.01
CA VAL A 263 -8.44 2.26 0.92
C VAL A 263 -8.93 2.29 2.37
N ILE A 264 -10.14 2.81 2.58
CA ILE A 264 -10.78 2.90 3.91
C ILE A 264 -11.12 1.50 4.41
N SER A 265 -11.77 0.68 3.57
CA SER A 265 -12.12 -0.70 3.95
C SER A 265 -10.87 -1.56 4.21
N ILE A 266 -9.80 -1.38 3.43
CA ILE A 266 -8.53 -2.07 3.63
C ILE A 266 -7.95 -1.77 5.02
N ILE A 267 -7.88 -0.50 5.41
CA ILE A 267 -7.32 -0.09 6.71
C ILE A 267 -8.20 -0.56 7.88
N GLU A 268 -9.52 -0.41 7.78
CA GLU A 268 -10.46 -0.82 8.82
C GLU A 268 -10.46 -2.34 9.02
N GLU A 269 -10.48 -3.11 7.94
CA GLU A 269 -10.58 -4.57 8.02
C GLU A 269 -9.27 -5.26 8.34
N LEU A 270 -8.16 -4.80 7.76
CA LEU A 270 -6.86 -5.43 7.98
C LEU A 270 -6.14 -4.90 9.22
N ARG A 271 -6.55 -3.74 9.73
CA ARG A 271 -5.92 -3.05 10.87
C ARG A 271 -4.43 -2.79 10.65
N LEU A 272 -4.07 -2.45 9.42
CA LEU A 272 -2.72 -2.16 8.98
C LEU A 272 -2.62 -0.77 8.35
N PRO A 273 -1.47 -0.08 8.51
CA PRO A 273 -1.23 1.17 7.79
C PRO A 273 -1.03 0.91 6.29
N VAL A 274 -1.55 1.79 5.45
CA VAL A 274 -0.99 2.00 4.13
C VAL A 274 0.27 2.84 4.30
N LYS A 275 1.40 2.38 3.77
CA LYS A 275 2.69 3.08 3.86
C LYS A 275 3.09 3.75 2.57
N TYR A 276 2.75 3.12 1.44
CA TYR A 276 3.06 3.64 0.12
C TYR A 276 1.89 3.45 -0.85
N ILE A 277 1.80 4.37 -1.79
CA ILE A 277 0.93 4.27 -2.97
C ILE A 277 1.82 4.23 -4.21
N GLY A 278 1.61 3.20 -5.05
CA GLY A 278 2.16 3.11 -6.39
C GLY A 278 1.11 3.45 -7.42
N MET A 279 1.38 4.44 -8.27
CA MET A 279 0.48 4.93 -9.31
C MET A 279 1.25 4.94 -10.62
N GLY A 280 0.67 4.34 -11.68
CA GLY A 280 1.38 4.22 -12.97
C GLY A 280 2.51 3.18 -12.96
N GLU A 281 3.29 3.10 -14.04
CA GLU A 281 4.27 2.04 -14.29
C GLU A 281 5.72 2.46 -14.10
N ASP A 282 6.02 3.76 -14.05
CA ASP A 282 7.37 4.26 -13.85
C ASP A 282 7.87 4.11 -12.41
N ALA A 283 9.18 3.96 -12.26
CA ALA A 283 9.78 3.81 -10.93
C ALA A 283 9.59 5.05 -10.04
N GLY A 284 9.41 6.23 -10.63
CA GLY A 284 9.10 7.47 -9.91
C GLY A 284 7.64 7.59 -9.45
N ASP A 285 6.75 6.73 -9.94
CA ASP A 285 5.32 6.77 -9.62
C ASP A 285 5.03 6.13 -8.26
N ILE A 286 5.66 6.65 -7.22
CA ILE A 286 5.48 6.23 -5.81
C ILE A 286 5.33 7.45 -4.92
N LEU A 287 4.44 7.36 -3.95
CA LEU A 287 4.31 8.34 -2.87
C LEU A 287 4.23 7.64 -1.51
N PRO A 288 4.94 8.13 -0.49
CA PRO A 288 4.61 7.82 0.90
C PRO A 288 3.16 8.21 1.19
N PHE A 289 2.45 7.36 1.91
CA PHE A 289 1.03 7.63 2.18
C PHE A 289 0.85 8.72 3.22
N SER A 290 0.18 9.79 2.83
CA SER A 290 -0.27 10.86 3.72
C SER A 290 -1.80 10.84 3.80
N PRO A 291 -2.41 10.48 4.94
CA PRO A 291 -3.86 10.49 5.10
C PRO A 291 -4.49 11.82 4.74
N ARG A 292 -3.88 12.92 5.18
CA ARG A 292 -4.35 14.28 4.93
C ARG A 292 -4.32 14.63 3.44
N ASP A 293 -3.20 14.34 2.75
CA ASP A 293 -3.06 14.67 1.34
C ASP A 293 -3.97 13.81 0.48
N PHE A 294 -4.12 12.53 0.85
CA PHE A 294 -5.03 11.61 0.18
C PHE A 294 -6.49 12.07 0.29
N VAL A 295 -6.98 12.40 1.49
CA VAL A 295 -8.34 12.89 1.69
C VAL A 295 -8.56 14.23 1.00
N ASN A 296 -7.57 15.13 1.06
CA ASN A 296 -7.65 16.40 0.34
C ASN A 296 -7.71 16.20 -1.18
N ALA A 297 -6.92 15.26 -1.73
CA ALA A 297 -7.00 14.94 -3.15
C ALA A 297 -8.32 14.28 -3.54
N LEU A 298 -8.92 13.46 -2.66
CA LEU A 298 -10.17 12.76 -2.91
C LEU A 298 -11.40 13.68 -2.87
N LEU A 299 -11.42 14.66 -1.95
CA LEU A 299 -12.56 15.55 -1.70
C LEU A 299 -12.45 16.92 -2.39
N SER A 300 -11.36 17.19 -3.14
CA SER A 300 -11.12 18.51 -3.77
C SER A 300 -11.69 18.65 -5.18
#